data_4e5af799f38a4f11fef5f40bdc42dbc4
#
_entry.id   4e5af799f38a4f11fef5f40bdc42dbc4
#
_cell.length_a   1.000
_cell.length_b   1.000
_cell.length_c   1.000
_cell.angle_alpha   90.00
_cell.angle_beta   90.00
_cell.angle_gamma   90.00
#
_symmetry.space_group_name_H-M   'P 1'
#
loop_
_entity.id
_entity.type
_entity.pdbx_description
1 polymer ?
#
loop_
_entity_poly.entity_id
_entity_poly.type
_entity_poly.pdbx_seq_one_letter_code
_entity_poly.pdbx_strand_id
1 'polypeptide(L)'
;MNYSWIPPKSPIGMLQEDLWPNEWKILVACLLHNQTSRKQVDKVYKQLFSKYPDAKSMMYSDVHELQDLIKPLGMWKRRTQTLQRFSREYLTKKWTTPKELYGCGKYADDVWRVFIRGDWQSVEPNDHALNKYHDFLKQRSTNA
;
A
#
# COMPACT_ATOMS: atom_id res chain seq x y z
N MET A 1 6.33 20.98 -3.10
CA MET A 1 7.24 19.91 -3.53
C MET A 1 6.85 19.45 -4.92
N ASN A 2 7.82 19.40 -5.82
CA ASN A 2 7.57 18.98 -7.20
C ASN A 2 7.89 17.49 -7.37
N TYR A 3 6.94 16.77 -7.95
CA TYR A 3 7.13 15.35 -8.26
C TYR A 3 7.28 15.18 -9.77
N SER A 4 8.25 14.38 -10.20
CA SER A 4 8.43 14.06 -11.62
C SER A 4 7.32 13.17 -12.16
N TRP A 5 6.61 12.47 -11.28
CA TRP A 5 5.48 11.60 -11.60
C TRP A 5 4.32 11.89 -10.66
N ILE A 6 3.16 12.13 -11.23
CA ILE A 6 1.91 12.27 -10.49
C ILE A 6 0.93 11.25 -11.08
N PRO A 7 0.61 10.18 -10.35
CA PRO A 7 -0.33 9.17 -10.85
C PRO A 7 -1.71 9.77 -11.02
N PRO A 8 -2.32 9.65 -12.22
CA PRO A 8 -3.64 10.22 -12.43
C PRO A 8 -4.71 9.47 -11.64
N LYS A 9 -5.74 10.20 -11.24
CA LYS A 9 -6.94 9.59 -10.66
C LYS A 9 -7.68 8.82 -11.75
N SER A 10 -8.22 7.66 -11.42
CA SER A 10 -8.89 6.78 -12.37
C SER A 10 -10.31 6.48 -11.94
N PRO A 11 -11.18 6.00 -12.89
CA PRO A 11 -12.51 5.51 -12.51
C PRO A 11 -12.47 4.25 -11.64
N ILE A 12 -11.34 3.53 -11.62
CA ILE A 12 -11.17 2.34 -10.78
C ILE A 12 -11.18 2.71 -9.30
N GLY A 13 -10.59 3.85 -8.94
CA GLY A 13 -10.60 4.35 -7.56
C GLY A 13 -9.81 3.48 -6.59
N MET A 14 -8.58 3.09 -6.95
CA MET A 14 -7.71 2.35 -6.05
C MET A 14 -7.42 3.19 -4.81
N LEU A 15 -7.34 2.53 -3.64
CA LEU A 15 -7.01 3.25 -2.40
C LEU A 15 -5.69 3.99 -2.50
N GLN A 16 -4.72 3.42 -3.20
CA GLN A 16 -3.41 4.03 -3.38
C GLN A 16 -3.48 5.38 -4.11
N GLU A 17 -4.48 5.59 -4.96
CA GLU A 17 -4.70 6.88 -5.62
C GLU A 17 -4.95 7.99 -4.59
N ASP A 18 -5.68 7.67 -3.53
CA ASP A 18 -6.01 8.63 -2.47
C ASP A 18 -4.88 8.79 -1.46
N LEU A 19 -4.05 7.77 -1.30
CA LEU A 19 -2.94 7.80 -0.34
C LEU A 19 -1.68 8.45 -0.89
N TRP A 20 -1.54 8.50 -2.22
CA TRP A 20 -0.38 9.15 -2.83
C TRP A 20 -0.28 10.62 -2.37
N PRO A 21 0.88 11.16 -2.06
CA PRO A 21 2.23 10.62 -2.27
C PRO A 21 2.85 9.93 -1.06
N ASN A 22 2.08 9.45 -0.11
CA ASN A 22 2.60 8.83 1.11
C ASN A 22 3.03 7.38 0.85
N GLU A 23 4.33 7.19 0.65
CA GLU A 23 4.90 5.88 0.30
C GLU A 23 4.59 4.80 1.35
N TRP A 24 4.79 5.11 2.63
CA TRP A 24 4.52 4.15 3.71
C TRP A 24 3.05 3.74 3.74
N LYS A 25 2.13 4.70 3.65
CA LYS A 25 0.69 4.40 3.64
C LYS A 25 0.29 3.56 2.43
N ILE A 26 0.86 3.85 1.26
CA ILE A 26 0.61 3.06 0.04
C ILE A 26 1.02 1.61 0.24
N LEU A 27 2.20 1.38 0.83
CA LEU A 27 2.68 0.03 1.10
C LEU A 27 1.86 -0.67 2.19
N VAL A 28 1.49 0.04 3.25
CA VAL A 28 0.58 -0.52 4.28
C VAL A 28 -0.74 -0.95 3.66
N ALA A 29 -1.30 -0.13 2.78
CA ALA A 29 -2.55 -0.49 2.09
C ALA A 29 -2.41 -1.81 1.33
N CYS A 30 -1.26 -2.04 0.69
CA CYS A 30 -0.98 -3.30 0.02
C CYS A 30 -0.98 -4.48 1.01
N LEU A 31 -0.41 -4.29 2.19
CA LEU A 31 -0.41 -5.33 3.23
C LEU A 31 -1.82 -5.60 3.74
N LEU A 32 -2.64 -4.56 3.90
CA LEU A 32 -4.02 -4.71 4.35
C LEU A 32 -4.86 -5.47 3.32
N HIS A 33 -4.57 -5.32 2.03
CA HIS A 33 -5.32 -5.99 0.96
C HIS A 33 -4.94 -7.46 0.77
N ASN A 34 -3.93 -7.97 1.46
CA ASN A 34 -3.55 -9.37 1.34
C ASN A 34 -4.67 -10.27 1.87
N GLN A 35 -5.32 -11.03 0.98
CA GLN A 35 -6.43 -11.92 1.30
C GLN A 35 -7.65 -11.21 1.93
N THR A 36 -7.87 -9.96 1.56
CA THR A 36 -9.04 -9.19 1.99
C THR A 36 -9.67 -8.49 0.79
N SER A 37 -10.92 -8.05 0.97
CA SER A 37 -11.60 -7.23 -0.03
C SER A 37 -11.37 -5.74 0.25
N ARG A 38 -11.58 -4.91 -0.76
CA ARG A 38 -11.59 -3.45 -0.60
C ARG A 38 -12.61 -3.02 0.47
N LYS A 39 -13.76 -3.68 0.50
CA LYS A 39 -14.81 -3.39 1.48
C LYS A 39 -14.33 -3.59 2.90
N GLN A 40 -13.57 -4.66 3.15
CA GLN A 40 -13.00 -4.91 4.48
C GLN A 40 -11.96 -3.85 4.83
N VAL A 41 -11.07 -3.52 3.90
CA VAL A 41 -10.03 -2.50 4.13
C VAL A 41 -10.66 -1.14 4.39
N ASP A 42 -11.74 -0.79 3.68
CA ASP A 42 -12.44 0.50 3.88
C ASP A 42 -13.00 0.66 5.29
N LYS A 43 -13.26 -0.44 5.99
CA LYS A 43 -13.76 -0.38 7.37
C LYS A 43 -12.68 -0.01 8.38
N VAL A 44 -11.40 -0.16 8.05
CA VAL A 44 -10.33 -0.01 9.04
C VAL A 44 -9.28 1.03 8.67
N TYR A 45 -9.04 1.32 7.39
CA TYR A 45 -7.85 2.10 7.04
C TYR A 45 -7.84 3.53 7.58
N LYS A 46 -9.01 4.19 7.62
CA LYS A 46 -9.08 5.58 8.12
C LYS A 46 -8.74 5.67 9.59
N GLN A 47 -9.32 4.79 10.40
CA GLN A 47 -9.00 4.72 11.84
C GLN A 47 -7.55 4.33 12.06
N LEU A 48 -7.06 3.36 11.27
CA LEU A 48 -5.69 2.90 11.37
C LEU A 48 -4.70 4.05 11.15
N PHE A 49 -4.87 4.80 10.06
CA PHE A 49 -3.97 5.90 9.75
C PHE A 49 -4.19 7.15 10.61
N SER A 50 -5.38 7.28 11.20
CA SER A 50 -5.61 8.33 12.19
C SER A 50 -4.84 8.06 13.48
N LYS A 51 -4.83 6.81 13.92
CA LYS A 51 -4.15 6.42 15.16
C LYS A 51 -2.65 6.23 14.96
N TYR A 52 -2.26 5.67 13.82
CA TYR A 52 -0.86 5.39 13.49
C TYR A 52 -0.55 6.04 12.14
N PRO A 53 -0.26 7.35 12.13
CA PRO A 53 -0.12 8.10 10.86
C PRO A 53 1.19 7.88 10.14
N ASP A 54 2.19 7.26 10.78
CA ASP A 54 3.50 7.06 10.18
C ASP A 54 4.11 5.73 10.65
N ALA A 55 5.24 5.37 10.04
CA ALA A 55 5.92 4.11 10.34
C ALA A 55 6.38 4.03 11.79
N LYS A 56 6.83 5.14 12.36
CA LYS A 56 7.31 5.17 13.75
C LYS A 56 6.18 4.87 14.73
N SER A 57 5.03 5.50 14.57
CA SER A 57 3.88 5.26 15.44
C SER A 57 3.36 3.81 15.30
N MET A 58 3.40 3.27 14.09
CA MET A 58 2.99 1.87 13.85
C MET A 58 3.98 0.90 14.50
N MET A 59 5.27 1.14 14.36
CA MET A 59 6.31 0.29 14.92
C MET A 59 6.21 0.19 16.45
N TYR A 60 5.87 1.30 17.11
CA TYR A 60 5.75 1.38 18.56
C TYR A 60 4.32 1.19 19.07
N SER A 61 3.38 0.80 18.20
CA SER A 61 1.99 0.61 18.58
C SER A 61 1.83 -0.47 19.64
N ASP A 62 0.79 -0.31 20.47
CA ASP A 62 0.39 -1.36 21.41
C ASP A 62 -0.21 -2.53 20.63
N VAL A 63 0.29 -3.74 20.88
CA VAL A 63 -0.12 -4.94 20.16
C VAL A 63 -1.63 -5.17 20.27
N HIS A 64 -2.19 -5.04 21.47
CA HIS A 64 -3.62 -5.31 21.70
C HIS A 64 -4.50 -4.26 21.05
N GLU A 65 -4.14 -2.99 21.14
CA GLU A 65 -4.89 -1.93 20.48
C GLU A 65 -4.89 -2.10 18.96
N LEU A 66 -3.73 -2.44 18.38
CA LEU A 66 -3.63 -2.64 16.94
C LEU A 66 -4.43 -3.87 16.50
N GLN A 67 -4.35 -4.98 17.26
CA GLN A 67 -5.14 -6.17 16.98
C GLN A 67 -6.64 -5.85 16.97
N ASP A 68 -7.11 -5.13 17.97
CA ASP A 68 -8.53 -4.77 18.07
C ASP A 68 -8.98 -3.93 16.86
N LEU A 69 -8.15 -3.00 16.42
CA LEU A 69 -8.48 -2.12 15.30
C LEU A 69 -8.60 -2.90 13.99
N ILE A 70 -7.73 -3.86 13.74
CA ILE A 70 -7.67 -4.58 12.47
C ILE A 70 -8.45 -5.90 12.46
N LYS A 71 -9.15 -6.23 13.55
CA LYS A 71 -9.97 -7.46 13.63
C LYS A 71 -10.87 -7.69 12.41
N PRO A 72 -11.53 -6.67 11.85
CA PRO A 72 -12.40 -6.91 10.68
C PRO A 72 -11.70 -7.51 9.47
N LEU A 73 -10.36 -7.42 9.40
CA LEU A 73 -9.59 -8.02 8.30
C LEU A 73 -9.34 -9.52 8.47
N GLY A 74 -9.55 -10.06 9.68
CA GLY A 74 -9.14 -11.42 10.00
C GLY A 74 -7.64 -11.55 10.18
N MET A 75 -7.20 -12.71 10.68
CA MET A 75 -5.77 -13.00 10.93
C MET A 75 -5.06 -11.84 11.65
N TRP A 76 -5.75 -11.23 12.64
CA TRP A 76 -5.29 -9.98 13.24
C TRP A 76 -3.97 -10.11 14.01
N LYS A 77 -3.68 -11.27 14.59
CA LYS A 77 -2.40 -11.49 15.30
C LYS A 77 -1.23 -11.45 14.33
N ARG A 78 -1.36 -12.17 13.21
CA ARG A 78 -0.33 -12.20 12.17
C ARG A 78 -0.19 -10.85 11.49
N ARG A 79 -1.32 -10.19 11.17
CA ARG A 79 -1.30 -8.88 10.51
C ARG A 79 -0.66 -7.83 11.41
N THR A 80 -0.91 -7.88 12.71
CA THR A 80 -0.27 -6.97 13.67
C THR A 80 1.25 -7.11 13.63
N GLN A 81 1.74 -8.35 13.68
CA GLN A 81 3.18 -8.61 13.59
C GLN A 81 3.75 -8.09 12.27
N THR A 82 3.04 -8.33 11.18
CA THR A 82 3.46 -7.89 9.86
C THR A 82 3.55 -6.36 9.78
N LEU A 83 2.52 -5.64 10.25
CA LEU A 83 2.50 -4.19 10.20
C LEU A 83 3.61 -3.57 11.05
N GLN A 84 3.83 -4.09 12.24
CA GLN A 84 4.89 -3.59 13.13
C GLN A 84 6.27 -3.87 12.57
N ARG A 85 6.51 -5.09 12.11
CA ARG A 85 7.80 -5.48 11.55
C ARG A 85 8.09 -4.77 10.24
N PHE A 86 7.11 -4.69 9.34
CA PHE A 86 7.25 -3.94 8.09
C PHE A 86 7.65 -2.49 8.38
N SER A 87 6.96 -1.85 9.31
CA SER A 87 7.19 -0.43 9.61
C SER A 87 8.58 -0.20 10.20
N ARG A 88 9.05 -1.13 11.06
CA ARG A 88 10.41 -1.07 11.59
C ARG A 88 11.44 -1.24 10.48
N GLU A 89 11.26 -2.22 9.61
CA GLU A 89 12.18 -2.43 8.49
C GLU A 89 12.17 -1.27 7.51
N TYR A 90 10.99 -0.71 7.26
CA TYR A 90 10.85 0.47 6.41
C TYR A 90 11.76 1.61 6.88
N LEU A 91 11.82 1.84 8.20
CA LEU A 91 12.61 2.93 8.78
C LEU A 91 14.09 2.58 8.98
N THR A 92 14.42 1.33 9.28
CA THR A 92 15.76 0.98 9.77
C THR A 92 16.57 0.15 8.80
N LYS A 93 15.91 -0.58 7.89
CA LYS A 93 16.60 -1.42 6.93
C LYS A 93 17.02 -0.59 5.72
N LYS A 94 18.20 -0.87 5.20
CA LYS A 94 18.65 -0.28 3.94
C LYS A 94 18.01 -1.06 2.81
N TRP A 95 17.05 -0.47 2.10
CA TRP A 95 16.30 -1.16 1.06
C TRP A 95 16.23 -0.31 -0.20
N THR A 96 16.11 -0.96 -1.35
CA THR A 96 15.97 -0.31 -2.66
C THR A 96 14.62 -0.58 -3.29
N THR A 97 14.03 -1.76 -3.02
CA THR A 97 12.68 -2.10 -3.50
C THR A 97 11.87 -2.69 -2.35
N PRO A 98 10.53 -2.55 -2.40
CA PRO A 98 9.68 -3.03 -1.30
C PRO A 98 9.74 -4.54 -1.07
N LYS A 99 10.12 -5.32 -2.08
CA LYS A 99 10.26 -6.78 -1.91
C LYS A 99 11.23 -7.15 -0.81
N GLU A 100 12.16 -6.27 -0.48
CA GLU A 100 13.14 -6.50 0.58
C GLU A 100 12.56 -6.32 1.97
N LEU A 101 11.34 -5.80 2.07
CA LEU A 101 10.68 -5.51 3.35
C LEU A 101 9.70 -6.61 3.70
N TYR A 102 9.64 -6.92 5.00
CA TYR A 102 8.78 -7.99 5.50
C TYR A 102 7.32 -7.78 5.09
N GLY A 103 6.70 -8.84 4.60
CA GLY A 103 5.30 -8.83 4.18
C GLY A 103 5.06 -8.34 2.76
N CYS A 104 6.03 -7.74 2.11
CA CYS A 104 5.87 -7.21 0.77
C CYS A 104 6.27 -8.24 -0.28
N GLY A 105 5.38 -8.49 -1.24
CA GLY A 105 5.63 -9.37 -2.37
C GLY A 105 5.50 -8.62 -3.69
N LYS A 106 5.16 -9.37 -4.74
CA LYS A 106 5.03 -8.81 -6.09
C LYS A 106 4.00 -7.68 -6.17
N TYR A 107 2.85 -7.84 -5.50
CA TYR A 107 1.78 -6.83 -5.56
C TYR A 107 2.27 -5.48 -5.01
N ALA A 108 2.88 -5.48 -3.83
CA ALA A 108 3.40 -4.26 -3.23
C ALA A 108 4.51 -3.64 -4.09
N ASP A 109 5.39 -4.46 -4.65
CA ASP A 109 6.45 -4.00 -5.53
C ASP A 109 5.88 -3.37 -6.81
N ASP A 110 4.88 -4.00 -7.42
CA ASP A 110 4.22 -3.47 -8.62
C ASP A 110 3.50 -2.15 -8.32
N VAL A 111 2.78 -2.07 -7.22
CA VAL A 111 2.10 -0.84 -6.80
C VAL A 111 3.12 0.28 -6.59
N TRP A 112 4.21 -0.01 -5.91
CA TRP A 112 5.26 0.97 -5.66
C TRP A 112 5.87 1.50 -6.95
N ARG A 113 6.16 0.61 -7.90
CA ARG A 113 6.70 1.01 -9.21
C ARG A 113 5.72 1.91 -9.95
N VAL A 114 4.44 1.58 -9.91
CA VAL A 114 3.40 2.34 -10.61
C VAL A 114 3.16 3.69 -9.94
N PHE A 115 2.94 3.71 -8.63
CA PHE A 115 2.50 4.93 -7.93
C PHE A 115 3.65 5.83 -7.47
N ILE A 116 4.76 5.25 -7.03
CA ILE A 116 5.86 6.03 -6.47
C ILE A 116 6.93 6.31 -7.53
N ARG A 117 7.33 5.29 -8.30
CA ARG A 117 8.41 5.43 -9.30
C ARG A 117 7.93 5.95 -10.64
N GLY A 118 6.66 5.78 -10.96
CA GLY A 118 6.16 6.11 -12.31
C GLY A 118 6.66 5.17 -13.39
N ASP A 119 7.19 4.03 -13.01
CA ASP A 119 7.76 3.03 -13.91
C ASP A 119 6.72 1.97 -14.26
N TRP A 120 5.54 2.44 -14.69
CA TRP A 120 4.41 1.54 -14.94
C TRP A 120 4.58 0.69 -16.19
N GLN A 121 5.34 1.17 -17.21
CA GLN A 121 5.53 0.43 -18.45
C GLN A 121 6.29 -0.89 -18.24
N SER A 122 7.16 -0.96 -17.21
CA SER A 122 7.93 -2.16 -16.92
C SER A 122 7.17 -3.18 -16.08
N VAL A 123 5.95 -2.85 -15.63
CA VAL A 123 5.17 -3.68 -14.71
C VAL A 123 4.17 -4.53 -15.47
N GLU A 124 4.11 -5.82 -15.14
CA GLU A 124 3.10 -6.76 -15.63
C GLU A 124 2.29 -7.23 -14.42
N PRO A 125 1.20 -6.51 -14.06
CA PRO A 125 0.47 -6.82 -12.84
C PRO A 125 -0.28 -8.14 -12.93
N ASN A 126 -0.37 -8.84 -11.79
CA ASN A 126 -1.24 -9.99 -11.63
C ASN A 126 -2.54 -9.65 -10.91
N ASP A 127 -2.54 -8.56 -10.13
CA ASP A 127 -3.70 -8.13 -9.38
C ASP A 127 -4.75 -7.51 -10.30
N HIS A 128 -6.03 -7.86 -10.06
CA HIS A 128 -7.14 -7.44 -10.91
C HIS A 128 -7.31 -5.91 -10.97
N ALA A 129 -7.34 -5.25 -9.82
CA ALA A 129 -7.53 -3.80 -9.76
C ALA A 129 -6.32 -3.07 -10.35
N LEU A 130 -5.12 -3.55 -10.04
CA LEU A 130 -3.90 -2.95 -10.58
C LEU A 130 -3.80 -3.13 -12.09
N ASN A 131 -4.26 -4.27 -12.62
CA ASN A 131 -4.34 -4.48 -14.06
C ASN A 131 -5.24 -3.44 -14.72
N LYS A 132 -6.40 -3.17 -14.13
CA LYS A 132 -7.31 -2.15 -14.64
C LYS A 132 -6.67 -0.76 -14.63
N TYR A 133 -5.99 -0.43 -13.56
CA TYR A 133 -5.28 0.85 -13.46
C TYR A 133 -4.16 0.94 -14.50
N HIS A 134 -3.43 -0.13 -14.68
CA HIS A 134 -2.35 -0.22 -15.68
C HIS A 134 -2.91 -0.02 -17.10
N ASP A 135 -4.03 -0.66 -17.42
CA ASP A 135 -4.72 -0.46 -18.70
C ASP A 135 -5.18 0.99 -18.86
N PHE A 136 -5.68 1.61 -17.81
CA PHE A 136 -6.04 3.01 -17.80
C PHE A 136 -4.86 3.90 -18.17
N LEU A 137 -3.68 3.64 -17.61
CA LEU A 137 -2.46 4.38 -17.94
C LEU A 137 -2.06 4.19 -19.40
N LYS A 138 -2.15 2.96 -19.92
CA LYS A 138 -1.86 2.66 -21.32
C LYS A 138 -2.76 3.44 -22.25
N GLN A 139 -4.06 3.48 -21.98
CA GLN A 139 -5.03 4.18 -22.80
C GLN A 139 -4.78 5.69 -22.81
N ARG A 140 -4.43 6.27 -21.67
CA ARG A 140 -4.06 7.67 -21.58
C ARG A 140 -2.85 8.00 -22.46
N SER A 141 -1.85 7.11 -22.45
CA SER A 141 -0.61 7.28 -23.21
C SER A 141 -0.86 7.25 -24.71
N THR A 142 -1.78 6.38 -25.18
CA THR A 142 -2.09 6.27 -26.62
C THR A 142 -3.03 7.37 -27.11
N ASN A 143 -3.83 7.96 -26.23
CA ASN A 143 -4.80 9.00 -26.57
C ASN A 143 -4.28 10.43 -26.36
N ALA A 144 -3.06 10.55 -25.89
CA ALA A 144 -2.45 11.86 -25.61
C ALA A 144 -2.01 12.60 -26.87
#